data_0bf4c3c7c236ae8e5aacb79d8b12b1e6
#
_entry.id   0bf4c3c7c236ae8e5aacb79d8b12b1e6
#
_cell.length_a   1.000
_cell.length_b   1.000
_cell.length_c   1.000
_cell.angle_alpha   90.00
_cell.angle_beta   90.00
_cell.angle_gamma   90.00
#
_symmetry.space_group_name_H-M   'P 1'
#
loop_
_entity.id
_entity.type
_entity.pdbx_description
1 polymer ?
#
loop_
_entity_poly.entity_id
_entity_poly.type
_entity_poly.pdbx_seq_one_letter_code
_entity_poly.pdbx_strand_id
1 'polypeptide(L)'
;MKVKEPITSCLIDQIRTKHYPLGSVLPTEHELQQKFNASRYAVRESLRELVAMGLIARKPKTGSIVVSVHEERSFVQSHGSINDLFTYIKNSKLIVLESKEVRISEKQFNDLALPVGATWKKIKVLRQKIKPAMPLVASEIYVPVVYSRVETYLASLKVPIYALLEKITGFKITKVDQRISGCLISKDQSKHLGVKPGSAGLNIIRHYFGSQNKLLLVTNSIYRADQYTYQVSLNYDQSPSLFRS
;
A
#
# COMPACT_ATOMS: atom_id res chain seq x y z
N MET A 1 1.34 25.87 -27.21
CA MET A 1 2.15 25.51 -26.05
C MET A 1 2.22 23.98 -26.00
N LYS A 2 3.41 23.37 -26.26
CA LYS A 2 3.60 21.93 -26.07
C LYS A 2 3.48 21.64 -24.58
N VAL A 3 2.53 20.82 -24.18
CA VAL A 3 2.45 20.27 -22.82
C VAL A 3 3.74 19.48 -22.59
N LYS A 4 4.61 19.93 -21.68
CA LYS A 4 5.83 19.22 -21.30
C LYS A 4 5.40 17.86 -20.72
N GLU A 5 5.80 16.76 -21.35
CA GLU A 5 5.56 15.43 -20.79
C GLU A 5 6.15 15.36 -19.38
N PRO A 6 5.45 14.72 -18.43
CA PRO A 6 5.98 14.53 -17.08
C PRO A 6 7.31 13.77 -17.14
N ILE A 7 8.33 14.22 -16.38
CA ILE A 7 9.65 13.57 -16.29
C ILE A 7 9.52 12.08 -16.02
N THR A 8 8.61 11.70 -15.14
CA THR A 8 8.30 10.31 -14.76
C THR A 8 7.93 9.48 -16.00
N SER A 9 7.01 9.97 -16.84
CA SER A 9 6.58 9.24 -18.06
C SER A 9 7.73 9.03 -19.03
N CYS A 10 8.55 10.05 -19.26
CA CYS A 10 9.69 9.96 -20.14
C CYS A 10 10.75 8.95 -19.64
N LEU A 11 11.04 8.95 -18.34
CA LEU A 11 11.98 7.99 -17.74
C LEU A 11 11.44 6.56 -17.78
N ILE A 12 10.12 6.36 -17.57
CA ILE A 12 9.46 5.05 -17.72
C ILE A 12 9.64 4.52 -19.14
N ASP A 13 9.38 5.34 -20.15
CA ASP A 13 9.53 4.93 -21.54
C ASP A 13 10.98 4.62 -21.90
N GLN A 14 11.95 5.38 -21.38
CA GLN A 14 13.37 5.12 -21.58
C GLN A 14 13.83 3.81 -20.92
N ILE A 15 13.27 3.45 -19.76
CA ILE A 15 13.53 2.16 -19.10
C ILE A 15 12.89 1.02 -19.92
N ARG A 16 11.63 1.16 -20.35
CA ARG A 16 10.91 0.15 -21.14
C ARG A 16 11.57 -0.13 -22.49
N THR A 17 12.03 0.90 -23.15
CA THR A 17 12.74 0.78 -24.44
C THR A 17 14.20 0.35 -24.28
N LYS A 18 14.63 0.03 -23.04
CA LYS A 18 16.00 -0.38 -22.70
C LYS A 18 17.06 0.69 -23.02
N HIS A 19 16.68 1.97 -23.15
CA HIS A 19 17.63 3.07 -23.15
C HIS A 19 18.41 3.10 -21.83
N TYR A 20 17.75 2.80 -20.73
CA TYR A 20 18.35 2.45 -19.45
C TYR A 20 18.05 0.97 -19.15
N PRO A 21 18.97 0.03 -19.49
CA PRO A 21 18.73 -1.40 -19.27
C PRO A 21 18.75 -1.78 -17.78
N LEU A 22 18.27 -2.98 -17.48
CA LEU A 22 18.32 -3.56 -16.14
C LEU A 22 19.74 -3.52 -15.58
N GLY A 23 19.92 -3.04 -14.35
CA GLY A 23 21.22 -2.89 -13.70
C GLY A 23 21.98 -1.59 -14.04
N SER A 24 21.53 -0.81 -15.02
CA SER A 24 22.16 0.47 -15.34
C SER A 24 21.86 1.55 -14.29
N VAL A 25 22.74 2.53 -14.18
CA VAL A 25 22.58 3.70 -13.32
C VAL A 25 21.92 4.81 -14.13
N LEU A 26 20.85 5.41 -13.58
CA LEU A 26 20.25 6.61 -14.15
C LEU A 26 21.17 7.82 -13.96
N PRO A 27 21.04 8.84 -14.82
CA PRO A 27 21.72 10.10 -14.62
C PRO A 27 21.44 10.69 -13.22
N THR A 28 22.39 11.45 -12.71
CA THR A 28 22.27 12.12 -11.41
C THR A 28 21.12 13.12 -11.37
N GLU A 29 20.68 13.50 -10.16
CA GLU A 29 19.63 14.52 -10.00
C GLU A 29 19.98 15.81 -10.75
N HIS A 30 21.26 16.19 -10.78
CA HIS A 30 21.75 17.39 -11.47
C HIS A 30 21.65 17.26 -13.01
N GLU A 31 22.10 16.15 -13.56
CA GLU A 31 22.00 15.86 -15.00
C GLU A 31 20.55 15.78 -15.48
N LEU A 32 19.67 15.18 -14.65
CA LEU A 32 18.23 15.14 -14.96
C LEU A 32 17.59 16.53 -14.91
N GLN A 33 18.01 17.41 -13.98
CA GLN A 33 17.57 18.81 -13.98
C GLN A 33 17.92 19.51 -15.28
N GLN A 34 19.15 19.35 -15.75
CA GLN A 34 19.61 19.93 -17.01
C GLN A 34 18.86 19.34 -18.21
N LYS A 35 18.78 18.00 -18.29
CA LYS A 35 18.14 17.28 -19.41
C LYS A 35 16.67 17.66 -19.58
N PHE A 36 15.93 17.80 -18.47
CA PHE A 36 14.48 18.08 -18.49
C PHE A 36 14.17 19.57 -18.28
N ASN A 37 15.17 20.41 -18.06
CA ASN A 37 15.00 21.81 -17.66
C ASN A 37 13.97 21.94 -16.53
N ALA A 38 14.19 21.22 -15.43
CA ALA A 38 13.28 21.05 -14.34
C ALA A 38 13.91 21.39 -12.98
N SER A 39 13.06 21.76 -12.02
CA SER A 39 13.52 22.02 -10.65
C SER A 39 14.03 20.75 -9.98
N ARG A 40 14.93 20.90 -9.00
CA ARG A 40 15.42 19.79 -8.17
C ARG A 40 14.28 19.04 -7.48
N TYR A 41 13.25 19.76 -7.05
CA TYR A 41 12.07 19.17 -6.43
C TYR A 41 11.32 18.25 -7.40
N ALA A 42 11.06 18.70 -8.64
CA ALA A 42 10.35 17.93 -9.66
C ALA A 42 11.12 16.64 -10.04
N VAL A 43 12.45 16.73 -10.19
CA VAL A 43 13.30 15.57 -10.47
C VAL A 43 13.26 14.56 -9.31
N ARG A 44 13.38 15.02 -8.06
CA ARG A 44 13.35 14.14 -6.89
C ARG A 44 11.99 13.46 -6.71
N GLU A 45 10.90 14.17 -6.99
CA GLU A 45 9.56 13.58 -6.93
C GLU A 45 9.40 12.52 -8.02
N SER A 46 9.83 12.78 -9.25
CA SER A 46 9.81 11.78 -10.34
C SER A 46 10.64 10.53 -10.00
N LEU A 47 11.84 10.72 -9.43
CA LEU A 47 12.64 9.56 -8.98
C LEU A 47 11.99 8.78 -7.83
N ARG A 48 11.28 9.47 -6.92
CA ARG A 48 10.49 8.79 -5.87
C ARG A 48 9.35 7.97 -6.47
N GLU A 49 8.67 8.50 -7.49
CA GLU A 49 7.62 7.76 -8.20
C GLU A 49 8.18 6.50 -8.88
N LEU A 50 9.34 6.59 -9.55
CA LEU A 50 10.00 5.43 -10.15
C LEU A 50 10.43 4.37 -9.13
N VAL A 51 10.89 4.80 -7.94
CA VAL A 51 11.17 3.88 -6.82
C VAL A 51 9.87 3.22 -6.35
N ALA A 52 8.79 3.99 -6.19
CA ALA A 52 7.48 3.47 -5.78
C ALA A 52 6.86 2.52 -6.82
N MET A 53 7.23 2.65 -8.10
CA MET A 53 6.84 1.74 -9.19
C MET A 53 7.75 0.51 -9.29
N GLY A 54 8.77 0.38 -8.42
CA GLY A 54 9.72 -0.74 -8.48
C GLY A 54 10.66 -0.73 -9.69
N LEU A 55 10.72 0.36 -10.45
CA LEU A 55 11.57 0.46 -11.64
C LEU A 55 13.02 0.74 -11.30
N ILE A 56 13.26 1.50 -10.23
CA ILE A 56 14.62 1.84 -9.77
C ILE A 56 14.79 1.65 -8.26
N ALA A 57 16.02 1.39 -7.82
CA ALA A 57 16.42 1.40 -6.42
C ALA A 57 17.51 2.45 -6.18
N ARG A 58 17.45 3.15 -5.04
CA ARG A 58 18.51 4.08 -4.62
C ARG A 58 19.57 3.35 -3.82
N LYS A 59 20.84 3.44 -4.25
CA LYS A 59 21.98 2.91 -3.50
C LYS A 59 22.91 4.06 -3.08
N PRO A 60 23.35 4.09 -1.82
CA PRO A 60 24.35 5.07 -1.36
C PRO A 60 25.59 5.02 -2.24
N LYS A 61 26.14 6.19 -2.59
CA LYS A 61 27.33 6.37 -3.44
C LYS A 61 27.18 5.93 -4.91
N THR A 62 26.19 5.10 -5.27
CA THR A 62 26.00 4.60 -6.64
C THR A 62 24.92 5.37 -7.39
N GLY A 63 23.92 5.94 -6.68
CA GLY A 63 22.81 6.65 -7.29
C GLY A 63 21.56 5.80 -7.47
N SER A 64 20.78 6.06 -8.53
CA SER A 64 19.55 5.36 -8.86
C SER A 64 19.81 4.29 -9.92
N ILE A 65 19.59 3.03 -9.57
CA ILE A 65 19.84 1.85 -10.43
C ILE A 65 18.51 1.30 -10.94
N VAL A 66 18.42 0.98 -12.23
CA VAL A 66 17.27 0.29 -12.82
C VAL A 66 17.21 -1.15 -12.31
N VAL A 67 16.16 -1.51 -11.60
CA VAL A 67 15.95 -2.84 -11.00
C VAL A 67 14.82 -3.62 -11.67
N SER A 68 14.00 -2.96 -12.48
CA SER A 68 12.98 -3.58 -13.32
C SER A 68 12.76 -2.76 -14.59
N VAL A 69 12.48 -3.42 -15.71
CA VAL A 69 12.09 -2.78 -16.99
C VAL A 69 10.57 -2.78 -17.21
N HIS A 70 9.87 -3.49 -16.36
CA HIS A 70 8.41 -3.51 -16.30
C HIS A 70 7.98 -2.78 -15.05
N GLU A 71 6.98 -1.90 -15.17
CA GLU A 71 6.26 -1.48 -13.98
C GLU A 71 5.81 -2.76 -13.29
N GLU A 72 6.30 -3.03 -12.11
CA GLU A 72 5.71 -4.10 -11.32
C GLU A 72 4.24 -3.72 -11.15
N ARG A 73 3.36 -4.46 -11.81
CA ARG A 73 1.90 -4.30 -11.67
C ARG A 73 1.44 -4.69 -10.27
N SER A 74 2.34 -5.20 -9.46
CA SER A 74 2.17 -5.55 -8.07
C SER A 74 2.53 -4.38 -7.16
N PHE A 75 1.72 -4.16 -6.13
CA PHE A 75 2.04 -3.20 -5.08
C PHE A 75 3.25 -3.68 -4.31
N VAL A 76 4.37 -2.95 -4.39
CA VAL A 76 5.55 -3.21 -3.58
C VAL A 76 5.40 -2.44 -2.26
N GLN A 77 5.27 -3.17 -1.19
CA GLN A 77 5.33 -2.60 0.16
C GLN A 77 6.78 -2.66 0.64
N SER A 78 7.49 -1.53 0.61
CA SER A 78 8.83 -1.40 1.18
C SER A 78 8.76 -0.94 2.64
N HIS A 79 9.77 -1.31 3.43
CA HIS A 79 9.82 -1.07 4.87
C HIS A 79 10.23 0.37 5.22
N GLY A 80 9.58 0.91 6.26
CA GLY A 80 10.02 2.06 7.01
C GLY A 80 8.93 2.95 7.57
N SER A 81 7.80 3.13 6.89
CA SER A 81 6.76 4.06 7.33
C SER A 81 5.37 3.52 7.04
N ILE A 82 4.44 3.78 7.95
CA ILE A 82 2.99 3.57 7.72
C ILE A 82 2.54 4.30 6.45
N ASN A 83 3.20 5.40 6.08
CA ASN A 83 2.89 6.17 4.88
C ASN A 83 3.22 5.44 3.57
N ASP A 84 4.23 4.55 3.57
CA ASP A 84 4.59 3.77 2.37
C ASP A 84 3.53 2.71 2.01
N LEU A 85 2.67 2.35 2.98
CA LEU A 85 1.54 1.45 2.75
C LEU A 85 0.50 1.99 1.77
N PHE A 86 0.60 3.27 1.36
CA PHE A 86 -0.53 3.98 0.76
C PHE A 86 -0.23 4.70 -0.55
N THR A 87 0.92 4.45 -1.16
CA THR A 87 1.28 5.01 -2.48
C THR A 87 0.23 4.71 -3.55
N TYR A 88 -0.49 3.57 -3.45
CA TYR A 88 -1.54 3.19 -4.39
C TYR A 88 -2.85 3.97 -4.22
N ILE A 89 -3.03 4.72 -3.13
CA ILE A 89 -4.28 5.47 -2.88
C ILE A 89 -4.46 6.60 -3.89
N LYS A 90 -3.39 7.27 -4.30
CA LYS A 90 -3.43 8.47 -5.16
C LYS A 90 -4.20 8.25 -6.47
N ASN A 91 -4.08 7.05 -7.09
CA ASN A 91 -4.68 6.73 -8.39
C ASN A 91 -5.79 5.68 -8.28
N SER A 92 -6.45 5.61 -7.13
CA SER A 92 -7.51 4.66 -6.87
C SER A 92 -8.73 5.32 -6.21
N LYS A 93 -9.88 4.66 -6.34
CA LYS A 93 -11.11 5.02 -5.63
C LYS A 93 -11.52 3.90 -4.68
N LEU A 94 -12.20 4.27 -3.60
CA LEU A 94 -12.80 3.34 -2.66
C LEU A 94 -14.31 3.25 -2.95
N ILE A 95 -14.82 2.04 -3.06
CA ILE A 95 -16.24 1.73 -3.26
C ILE A 95 -16.73 1.02 -2.01
N VAL A 96 -17.74 1.55 -1.35
CA VAL A 96 -18.40 0.89 -0.23
C VAL A 96 -19.40 -0.11 -0.80
N LEU A 97 -19.25 -1.39 -0.41
CA LEU A 97 -20.09 -2.49 -0.89
C LEU A 97 -21.21 -2.82 0.12
N GLU A 98 -20.88 -2.80 1.41
CA GLU A 98 -21.79 -3.14 2.50
C GLU A 98 -21.32 -2.45 3.78
N SER A 99 -22.25 -2.02 4.61
CA SER A 99 -21.96 -1.48 5.93
C SER A 99 -23.02 -1.89 6.92
N LYS A 100 -22.59 -2.45 8.07
CA LYS A 100 -23.49 -2.89 9.13
C LYS A 100 -22.79 -2.94 10.48
N GLU A 101 -23.56 -2.90 11.52
CA GLU A 101 -23.10 -3.23 12.86
C GLU A 101 -23.06 -4.75 13.04
N VAL A 102 -22.02 -5.23 13.68
CA VAL A 102 -21.83 -6.65 13.96
C VAL A 102 -21.41 -6.84 15.41
N ARG A 103 -22.01 -7.82 16.09
CA ARG A 103 -21.52 -8.29 17.36
C ARG A 103 -20.43 -9.33 17.09
N ILE A 104 -19.24 -9.12 17.65
CA ILE A 104 -18.08 -9.97 17.41
C ILE A 104 -18.29 -11.35 17.99
N SER A 105 -18.19 -12.37 17.15
CA SER A 105 -18.26 -13.78 17.48
C SER A 105 -16.88 -14.35 17.86
N GLU A 106 -16.84 -15.53 18.45
CA GLU A 106 -15.58 -16.26 18.73
C GLU A 106 -14.75 -16.49 17.46
N LYS A 107 -15.41 -16.80 16.33
CA LYS A 107 -14.72 -16.92 15.05
C LYS A 107 -13.99 -15.64 14.67
N GLN A 108 -14.63 -14.47 14.78
CA GLN A 108 -13.99 -13.18 14.47
C GLN A 108 -12.88 -12.83 15.47
N PHE A 109 -13.00 -13.26 16.72
CA PHE A 109 -11.90 -13.16 17.67
C PHE A 109 -10.71 -14.00 17.22
N ASN A 110 -10.89 -15.25 16.87
CA ASN A 110 -9.83 -16.15 16.43
C ASN A 110 -9.16 -15.66 15.13
N ASP A 111 -9.96 -15.20 14.17
CA ASP A 111 -9.49 -14.77 12.86
C ASP A 111 -8.84 -13.38 12.91
N LEU A 112 -9.44 -12.45 13.66
CA LEU A 112 -9.13 -11.01 13.60
C LEU A 112 -8.70 -10.40 14.93
N ALA A 113 -8.64 -11.18 16.01
CA ALA A 113 -8.35 -10.72 17.37
C ALA A 113 -9.24 -9.54 17.84
N LEU A 114 -10.51 -9.53 17.41
CA LEU A 114 -11.50 -8.56 17.84
C LEU A 114 -12.17 -9.01 19.14
N PRO A 115 -12.48 -8.10 20.09
CA PRO A 115 -13.07 -8.48 21.39
C PRO A 115 -14.42 -9.17 21.23
N VAL A 116 -14.55 -10.39 21.75
CA VAL A 116 -15.81 -11.16 21.72
C VAL A 116 -16.93 -10.39 22.41
N GLY A 117 -18.13 -10.41 21.82
CA GLY A 117 -19.33 -9.77 22.36
C GLY A 117 -19.39 -8.25 22.17
N ALA A 118 -18.29 -7.61 21.83
CA ALA A 118 -18.28 -6.17 21.50
C ALA A 118 -18.99 -5.90 20.17
N THR A 119 -19.64 -4.74 20.06
CA THR A 119 -20.29 -4.31 18.82
C THR A 119 -19.37 -3.37 18.04
N TRP A 120 -19.13 -3.73 16.79
CA TRP A 120 -18.28 -3.00 15.87
C TRP A 120 -19.04 -2.67 14.59
N LYS A 121 -18.69 -1.54 13.96
CA LYS A 121 -19.12 -1.23 12.61
C LYS A 121 -18.22 -1.97 11.63
N LYS A 122 -18.79 -2.89 10.85
CA LYS A 122 -18.13 -3.61 9.75
C LYS A 122 -18.49 -2.96 8.43
N ILE A 123 -17.50 -2.58 7.65
CA ILE A 123 -17.67 -1.95 6.35
C ILE A 123 -16.89 -2.76 5.33
N LYS A 124 -17.57 -3.31 4.33
CA LYS A 124 -16.92 -3.97 3.19
C LYS A 124 -16.65 -2.94 2.10
N VAL A 125 -15.44 -2.90 1.63
CA VAL A 125 -15.00 -1.95 0.60
C VAL A 125 -14.19 -2.65 -0.49
N LEU A 126 -14.28 -2.10 -1.70
CA LEU A 126 -13.41 -2.44 -2.82
C LEU A 126 -12.57 -1.23 -3.17
N ARG A 127 -11.26 -1.38 -3.22
CA ARG A 127 -10.38 -0.37 -3.80
C ARG A 127 -10.08 -0.73 -5.24
N GLN A 128 -10.30 0.21 -6.12
CA GLN A 128 -10.18 0.03 -7.56
C GLN A 128 -9.26 1.11 -8.15
N LYS A 129 -8.33 0.72 -9.02
CA LYS A 129 -7.55 1.64 -9.85
C LYS A 129 -8.49 2.41 -10.78
N ILE A 130 -8.21 3.70 -11.03
CA ILE A 130 -9.09 4.53 -11.85
C ILE A 130 -8.84 4.32 -13.34
N LYS A 131 -7.57 4.25 -13.73
CA LYS A 131 -7.16 4.08 -15.15
C LYS A 131 -5.94 3.15 -15.24
N PRO A 132 -6.06 2.00 -15.95
CA PRO A 132 -7.31 1.34 -16.33
C PRO A 132 -8.11 0.92 -15.09
N ALA A 133 -9.44 0.84 -15.21
CA ALA A 133 -10.30 0.43 -14.11
C ALA A 133 -10.03 -1.03 -13.76
N MET A 134 -9.47 -1.28 -12.57
CA MET A 134 -9.09 -2.63 -12.14
C MET A 134 -9.21 -2.76 -10.62
N PRO A 135 -9.90 -3.81 -10.13
CA PRO A 135 -9.94 -4.11 -8.70
C PRO A 135 -8.54 -4.40 -8.15
N LEU A 136 -8.22 -3.80 -7.02
CA LEU A 136 -6.90 -3.95 -6.37
C LEU A 136 -6.98 -4.80 -5.11
N VAL A 137 -7.92 -4.46 -4.24
CA VAL A 137 -8.08 -5.10 -2.93
C VAL A 137 -9.52 -5.01 -2.45
N ALA A 138 -10.02 -6.12 -1.94
CA ALA A 138 -11.27 -6.20 -1.20
C ALA A 138 -10.96 -6.21 0.30
N SER A 139 -11.56 -5.30 1.05
CA SER A 139 -11.26 -5.16 2.47
C SER A 139 -12.53 -5.15 3.31
N GLU A 140 -12.43 -5.75 4.48
CA GLU A 140 -13.36 -5.56 5.58
C GLU A 140 -12.69 -4.63 6.60
N ILE A 141 -13.38 -3.57 6.94
CA ILE A 141 -12.94 -2.55 7.87
C ILE A 141 -13.80 -2.66 9.11
N TYR A 142 -13.17 -2.75 10.26
CA TYR A 142 -13.85 -2.80 11.56
C TYR A 142 -13.44 -1.59 12.37
N VAL A 143 -14.42 -0.80 12.81
CA VAL A 143 -14.23 0.33 13.73
C VAL A 143 -15.21 0.22 14.90
N PRO A 144 -14.85 0.65 16.11
CA PRO A 144 -15.81 0.78 17.20
C PRO A 144 -17.02 1.61 16.77
N VAL A 145 -18.24 1.22 17.17
CA VAL A 145 -19.49 1.89 16.74
C VAL A 145 -19.47 3.39 17.01
N VAL A 146 -18.83 3.82 18.09
CA VAL A 146 -18.67 5.26 18.42
C VAL A 146 -17.96 6.07 17.35
N TYR A 147 -17.23 5.42 16.44
CA TYR A 147 -16.50 6.03 15.33
C TYR A 147 -17.17 5.73 13.97
N SER A 148 -18.40 5.23 13.94
CA SER A 148 -19.13 4.83 12.73
C SER A 148 -19.27 5.97 11.69
N ARG A 149 -19.22 7.24 12.11
CA ARG A 149 -19.19 8.41 11.20
C ARG A 149 -18.07 8.36 10.15
N VAL A 150 -17.04 7.52 10.33
CA VAL A 150 -15.98 7.33 9.33
C VAL A 150 -16.56 6.89 7.98
N GLU A 151 -17.66 6.14 8.00
CA GLU A 151 -18.32 5.62 6.80
C GLU A 151 -18.75 6.71 5.81
N THR A 152 -19.27 7.84 6.30
CA THR A 152 -19.76 8.93 5.45
C THR A 152 -18.69 9.57 4.56
N TYR A 153 -17.41 9.38 4.92
CA TYR A 153 -16.28 9.97 4.19
C TYR A 153 -15.53 8.97 3.32
N LEU A 154 -15.86 7.66 3.40
CA LEU A 154 -15.07 6.61 2.72
C LEU A 154 -15.10 6.75 1.19
N ALA A 155 -16.23 7.06 0.59
CA ALA A 155 -16.37 7.14 -0.87
C ALA A 155 -15.52 8.28 -1.48
N SER A 156 -15.31 9.38 -0.73
CA SER A 156 -14.49 10.51 -1.14
C SER A 156 -13.05 10.45 -0.65
N LEU A 157 -12.65 9.34 -0.01
CA LEU A 157 -11.40 9.22 0.72
C LEU A 157 -10.18 9.20 -0.20
N LYS A 158 -9.32 10.21 -0.10
CA LYS A 158 -8.04 10.35 -0.81
C LYS A 158 -6.83 10.09 0.09
N VAL A 159 -7.07 9.70 1.33
CA VAL A 159 -6.05 9.41 2.35
C VAL A 159 -6.28 8.01 2.92
N PRO A 160 -5.31 7.43 3.64
CA PRO A 160 -5.54 6.18 4.36
C PRO A 160 -6.69 6.29 5.35
N ILE A 161 -7.42 5.18 5.57
CA ILE A 161 -8.55 5.18 6.51
C ILE A 161 -8.12 5.54 7.94
N TYR A 162 -6.93 5.14 8.37
CA TYR A 162 -6.43 5.49 9.69
C TYR A 162 -6.25 7.01 9.85
N ALA A 163 -5.78 7.71 8.81
CA ALA A 163 -5.62 9.17 8.84
C ALA A 163 -6.98 9.89 8.91
N LEU A 164 -8.01 9.32 8.26
CA LEU A 164 -9.38 9.80 8.43
C LEU A 164 -9.87 9.58 9.86
N LEU A 165 -9.59 8.39 10.42
CA LEU A 165 -9.97 8.07 11.80
C LEU A 165 -9.31 9.02 12.80
N GLU A 166 -8.00 9.28 12.66
CA GLU A 166 -7.26 10.27 13.46
C GLU A 166 -7.94 11.65 13.41
N LYS A 167 -8.34 12.10 12.21
CA LYS A 167 -9.00 13.38 12.02
C LYS A 167 -10.37 13.45 12.71
N ILE A 168 -11.13 12.36 12.68
CA ILE A 168 -12.48 12.30 13.26
C ILE A 168 -12.43 12.16 14.79
N THR A 169 -11.49 11.37 15.30
CA THR A 169 -11.45 10.99 16.72
C THR A 169 -10.51 11.86 17.54
N GLY A 170 -9.57 12.55 16.92
CA GLY A 170 -8.46 13.24 17.59
C GLY A 170 -7.37 12.28 18.12
N PHE A 171 -7.58 10.96 18.12
CA PHE A 171 -6.57 10.00 18.54
C PHE A 171 -5.50 9.83 17.46
N LYS A 172 -4.25 9.70 17.90
CA LYS A 172 -3.13 9.37 17.01
C LYS A 172 -2.87 7.87 17.00
N ILE A 173 -2.61 7.31 15.82
CA ILE A 173 -2.12 5.95 15.69
C ILE A 173 -0.66 5.92 16.12
N THR A 174 -0.36 5.13 17.14
CA THR A 174 0.98 5.00 17.70
C THR A 174 1.65 3.67 17.32
N LYS A 175 0.84 2.66 16.96
CA LYS A 175 1.32 1.32 16.61
C LYS A 175 0.41 0.68 15.57
N VAL A 176 1.01 -0.07 14.63
CA VAL A 176 0.28 -0.95 13.70
C VAL A 176 0.91 -2.32 13.73
N ASP A 177 0.12 -3.32 14.12
CA ASP A 177 0.50 -4.73 13.98
C ASP A 177 -0.04 -5.27 12.67
N GLN A 178 0.81 -5.94 11.89
CA GLN A 178 0.45 -6.49 10.59
C GLN A 178 0.72 -7.99 10.53
N ARG A 179 -0.25 -8.75 10.07
CA ARG A 179 -0.11 -10.17 9.74
C ARG A 179 -0.38 -10.37 8.25
N ILE A 180 0.55 -11.05 7.57
CA ILE A 180 0.44 -11.39 6.15
C ILE A 180 0.41 -12.91 6.02
N SER A 181 -0.54 -13.43 5.25
CA SER A 181 -0.66 -14.86 4.96
C SER A 181 -1.14 -15.11 3.54
N GLY A 182 -0.72 -16.22 2.94
CA GLY A 182 -1.31 -16.71 1.69
C GLY A 182 -2.75 -17.15 1.92
N CYS A 183 -3.61 -16.96 0.91
CA CYS A 183 -4.98 -17.43 0.94
C CYS A 183 -5.47 -17.83 -0.47
N LEU A 184 -6.54 -18.63 -0.52
CA LEU A 184 -7.34 -18.82 -1.73
C LEU A 184 -8.51 -17.83 -1.69
N ILE A 185 -8.70 -17.10 -2.77
CA ILE A 185 -9.78 -16.11 -2.90
C ILE A 185 -11.12 -16.85 -2.99
N SER A 186 -12.02 -16.53 -2.05
CA SER A 186 -13.35 -17.15 -1.97
C SER A 186 -14.25 -16.78 -3.16
N LYS A 187 -15.35 -17.54 -3.37
CA LYS A 187 -16.35 -17.25 -4.41
C LYS A 187 -16.95 -15.84 -4.31
N ASP A 188 -17.15 -15.33 -3.09
CA ASP A 188 -17.69 -13.98 -2.86
C ASP A 188 -16.66 -12.90 -3.20
N GLN A 189 -15.45 -13.05 -2.68
CA GLN A 189 -14.34 -12.12 -2.92
C GLN A 189 -13.93 -12.08 -4.41
N SER A 190 -13.97 -13.23 -5.11
CA SER A 190 -13.57 -13.33 -6.52
C SER A 190 -14.42 -12.48 -7.44
N LYS A 191 -15.73 -12.34 -7.16
CA LYS A 191 -16.65 -11.49 -7.92
C LYS A 191 -16.22 -10.02 -7.87
N HIS A 192 -15.80 -9.54 -6.68
CA HIS A 192 -15.37 -8.16 -6.49
C HIS A 192 -13.95 -7.92 -7.04
N LEU A 193 -13.08 -8.92 -6.94
CA LEU A 193 -11.70 -8.82 -7.40
C LEU A 193 -11.49 -9.12 -8.89
N GLY A 194 -12.53 -9.59 -9.60
CA GLY A 194 -12.45 -9.90 -11.01
C GLY A 194 -11.50 -11.07 -11.33
N VAL A 195 -11.49 -12.09 -10.46
CA VAL A 195 -10.66 -13.30 -10.60
C VAL A 195 -11.52 -14.56 -10.48
N LYS A 196 -10.96 -15.73 -10.82
CA LYS A 196 -11.65 -17.01 -10.61
C LYS A 196 -11.67 -17.36 -9.10
N PRO A 197 -12.75 -18.00 -8.59
CA PRO A 197 -12.73 -18.59 -7.25
C PRO A 197 -11.54 -19.55 -7.11
N GLY A 198 -10.88 -19.53 -5.94
CA GLY A 198 -9.69 -20.35 -5.71
C GLY A 198 -8.39 -19.77 -6.26
N SER A 199 -8.41 -18.60 -6.91
CA SER A 199 -7.18 -17.90 -7.28
C SER A 199 -6.34 -17.57 -6.04
N ALA A 200 -5.01 -17.57 -6.19
CA ALA A 200 -4.09 -17.19 -5.12
C ALA A 200 -4.27 -15.72 -4.74
N GLY A 201 -4.19 -15.46 -3.45
CA GLY A 201 -4.25 -14.12 -2.87
C GLY A 201 -3.36 -13.99 -1.65
N LEU A 202 -3.17 -12.76 -1.21
CA LEU A 202 -2.55 -12.43 0.06
C LEU A 202 -3.59 -11.81 0.99
N ASN A 203 -3.72 -12.39 2.18
CA ASN A 203 -4.53 -11.83 3.26
C ASN A 203 -3.63 -10.97 4.14
N ILE A 204 -3.99 -9.71 4.31
CA ILE A 204 -3.29 -8.78 5.19
C ILE A 204 -4.25 -8.25 6.24
N ILE A 205 -4.00 -8.61 7.50
CA ILE A 205 -4.74 -8.10 8.64
C ILE A 205 -3.88 -7.06 9.34
N ARG A 206 -4.45 -5.87 9.60
CA ARG A 206 -3.78 -4.80 10.34
C ARG A 206 -4.63 -4.37 11.51
N HIS A 207 -3.98 -4.26 12.67
CA HIS A 207 -4.55 -3.70 13.89
C HIS A 207 -3.88 -2.36 14.14
N TYR A 208 -4.69 -1.32 14.28
CA TYR A 208 -4.22 0.04 14.49
C TYR A 208 -4.52 0.46 15.93
N PHE A 209 -3.49 0.79 16.66
CA PHE A 209 -3.59 1.15 18.08
C PHE A 209 -3.25 2.63 18.27
N GLY A 210 -4.04 3.28 19.11
CA GLY A 210 -3.74 4.59 19.65
C GLY A 210 -2.97 4.51 20.96
N SER A 211 -2.92 5.64 21.69
CA SER A 211 -2.34 5.70 23.03
C SER A 211 -2.96 4.66 23.95
N GLN A 212 -2.19 4.23 24.97
CA GLN A 212 -2.56 3.19 25.93
C GLN A 212 -2.95 1.84 25.26
N ASN A 213 -2.39 1.56 24.08
CA ASN A 213 -2.66 0.34 23.31
C ASN A 213 -4.15 0.14 22.98
N LYS A 214 -4.93 1.22 22.87
CA LYS A 214 -6.35 1.17 22.53
C LYS A 214 -6.53 0.78 21.06
N LEU A 215 -7.21 -0.34 20.81
CA LEU A 215 -7.54 -0.78 19.45
C LEU A 215 -8.59 0.16 18.82
N LEU A 216 -8.23 0.83 17.73
CA LEU A 216 -9.07 1.84 17.09
C LEU A 216 -9.63 1.38 15.73
N LEU A 217 -8.91 0.49 15.05
CA LEU A 217 -9.26 0.05 13.71
C LEU A 217 -8.65 -1.33 13.45
N VAL A 218 -9.42 -2.21 12.83
CA VAL A 218 -8.91 -3.45 12.24
C VAL A 218 -9.29 -3.48 10.77
N THR A 219 -8.34 -3.84 9.92
CA THR A 219 -8.60 -4.08 8.49
C THR A 219 -8.21 -5.50 8.13
N ASN A 220 -9.09 -6.20 7.43
CA ASN A 220 -8.83 -7.50 6.83
C ASN A 220 -8.92 -7.34 5.31
N SER A 221 -7.81 -7.46 4.62
CA SER A 221 -7.67 -7.09 3.22
C SER A 221 -7.17 -8.27 2.39
N ILE A 222 -7.90 -8.60 1.32
CA ILE A 222 -7.52 -9.63 0.36
C ILE A 222 -7.01 -8.97 -0.91
N TYR A 223 -5.75 -9.20 -1.22
CA TYR A 223 -5.07 -8.76 -2.42
C TYR A 223 -4.95 -9.90 -3.42
N ARG A 224 -5.04 -9.59 -4.70
CA ARG A 224 -4.71 -10.54 -5.77
C ARG A 224 -3.19 -10.77 -5.79
N ALA A 225 -2.76 -12.03 -5.85
CA ALA A 225 -1.33 -12.37 -5.87
C ALA A 225 -0.60 -11.83 -7.12
N ASP A 226 -1.31 -11.67 -8.25
CA ASP A 226 -0.78 -11.12 -9.49
C ASP A 226 -0.64 -9.58 -9.48
N GLN A 227 -1.12 -8.90 -8.43
CA GLN A 227 -1.16 -7.45 -8.32
C GLN A 227 -0.48 -6.93 -7.04
N TYR A 228 0.03 -7.81 -6.19
CA TYR A 228 0.63 -7.40 -4.92
C TYR A 228 1.92 -8.15 -4.63
N THR A 229 2.98 -7.42 -4.36
CA THR A 229 4.26 -7.94 -3.89
C THR A 229 4.59 -7.31 -2.54
N TYR A 230 4.96 -8.15 -1.58
CA TYR A 230 5.51 -7.71 -0.31
C TYR A 230 7.02 -7.85 -0.34
N GLN A 231 7.73 -6.72 -0.23
CA GLN A 231 9.19 -6.67 -0.23
C GLN A 231 9.72 -6.10 1.07
N VAL A 232 10.68 -6.78 1.65
CA VAL A 232 11.40 -6.38 2.86
C VAL A 232 12.88 -6.37 2.57
N SER A 233 13.57 -5.28 2.94
CA SER A 233 15.02 -5.24 2.93
C SER A 233 15.52 -5.35 4.37
N LEU A 234 16.22 -6.43 4.67
CA LEU A 234 16.85 -6.64 5.96
C LEU A 234 18.34 -6.31 5.85
N ASN A 235 18.83 -5.42 6.71
CA ASN A 235 20.28 -5.17 6.82
C ASN A 235 20.88 -6.20 7.77
N TYR A 236 21.93 -6.88 7.31
CA TYR A 236 22.72 -7.72 8.18
C TYR A 236 23.63 -6.83 9.04
N ASP A 237 23.37 -6.81 10.35
CA ASP A 237 24.23 -6.11 11.30
C ASP A 237 25.39 -7.05 11.65
N GLN A 238 26.60 -6.71 11.21
CA GLN A 238 27.83 -7.47 11.50
C GLN A 238 28.33 -7.22 12.93
N SER A 239 27.47 -7.24 13.92
CA SER A 239 27.90 -7.22 15.32
C SER A 239 28.48 -8.59 15.69
N PRO A 240 29.78 -8.70 16.02
CA PRO A 240 30.49 -10.00 16.18
C PRO A 240 30.26 -10.62 17.54
N SER A 241 29.04 -10.75 18.04
CA SER A 241 28.81 -11.25 19.40
C SER A 241 28.28 -12.69 19.50
N LEU A 242 28.09 -13.41 18.39
CA LEU A 242 27.56 -14.78 18.45
C LEU A 242 28.58 -15.90 18.33
N PHE A 243 29.87 -15.58 18.14
CA PHE A 243 30.96 -16.57 18.06
C PHE A 243 32.17 -16.17 18.90
N ARG A 244 31.98 -15.83 20.17
CA ARG A 244 33.05 -15.93 21.16
C ARG A 244 32.74 -17.13 22.03
N SER A 245 33.36 -18.24 21.64
CA SER A 245 33.59 -19.42 22.47
C SER A 245 34.43 -19.09 23.68
#